data_dc827a9ab659e375c3b539e260c16413
#
_entry.id   dc827a9ab659e375c3b539e260c16413
#
_cell.length_a   1.000
_cell.length_b   1.000
_cell.length_c   1.000
_cell.angle_alpha   90.00
_cell.angle_beta   90.00
_cell.angle_gamma   90.00
#
_symmetry.space_group_name_H-M   'P 1'
#
loop_
_entity.id
_entity.type
_entity.pdbx_description
1 polymer ?
#
loop_
_entity_poly.entity_id
_entity_poly.type
_entity_poly.pdbx_seq_one_letter_code
_entity_poly.pdbx_strand_id
1 'polypeptide(L)'
;SLDAGARLRYIFIIKMKSNFKIANREGNETPNTHIVVGHYGSGKTEFAVNYALQKRKTGCEVALADLDIVNPYFRVRQEADMLEERGIHVVSSSLGNDWRQDLPALSGELQSFFVESGRVNVVDVGGDAVGARVLARFGDAIAGCAHDLWLVVNANRYETQTARQAAAFAADIMNTCDLRFTGVINNTHMLRETEMEDILRGSRVVQEACSLLNVPCVYTVCPEHLLEPCREARGHIPGELFPIKLYMRPSYL
;
A
#
# COMPACT_ATOMS: atom_id res chain seq x y z
N SER A 1 -23.12 -15.32 16.82
CA SER A 1 -22.47 -16.58 16.47
C SER A 1 -21.73 -16.39 15.16
N LEU A 2 -20.41 -16.44 15.23
CA LEU A 2 -19.53 -16.36 14.07
C LEU A 2 -19.77 -17.59 13.17
N ASP A 3 -19.97 -17.35 11.89
CA ASP A 3 -20.05 -18.38 10.85
C ASP A 3 -18.85 -19.34 10.99
N ALA A 4 -19.13 -20.64 11.02
CA ALA A 4 -18.12 -21.70 11.14
C ALA A 4 -17.05 -21.62 10.03
N GLY A 5 -17.41 -21.09 8.85
CA GLY A 5 -16.49 -20.81 7.76
C GLY A 5 -15.45 -19.75 8.07
N ALA A 6 -15.82 -18.69 8.77
CA ALA A 6 -14.89 -17.64 9.20
C ALA A 6 -13.92 -18.15 10.29
N ARG A 7 -14.41 -19.03 11.19
CA ARG A 7 -13.56 -19.70 12.19
C ARG A 7 -12.55 -20.66 11.55
N LEU A 8 -12.97 -21.44 10.56
CA LEU A 8 -12.10 -22.36 9.84
C LEU A 8 -11.06 -21.62 9.01
N ARG A 9 -11.42 -20.53 8.33
CA ARG A 9 -10.45 -19.64 7.62
C ARG A 9 -9.45 -19.04 8.61
N TYR A 10 -9.89 -18.58 9.77
CA TYR A 10 -9.03 -18.00 10.80
C TYR A 10 -8.05 -19.03 11.41
N ILE A 11 -8.51 -20.26 11.67
CA ILE A 11 -7.66 -21.37 12.16
C ILE A 11 -6.69 -21.81 11.05
N PHE A 12 -7.09 -21.79 9.79
CA PHE A 12 -6.23 -22.10 8.65
C PHE A 12 -5.12 -21.06 8.48
N ILE A 13 -5.42 -19.77 8.64
CA ILE A 13 -4.45 -18.67 8.66
C ILE A 13 -3.44 -18.85 9.79
N ILE A 14 -3.87 -19.28 10.97
CA ILE A 14 -2.97 -19.52 12.11
C ILE A 14 -2.12 -20.79 11.91
N LYS A 15 -2.65 -21.86 11.32
CA LYS A 15 -1.90 -23.09 11.04
C LYS A 15 -0.89 -22.94 9.89
N MET A 16 -1.10 -22.06 8.93
CA MET A 16 -0.09 -21.75 7.91
C MET A 16 1.15 -21.05 8.50
N LYS A 17 1.07 -20.51 9.73
CA LYS A 17 2.22 -19.89 10.42
C LYS A 17 3.39 -20.83 10.72
N SER A 18 3.19 -22.15 10.72
CA SER A 18 4.24 -23.10 11.16
C SER A 18 5.14 -23.61 10.04
N ASN A 19 4.81 -23.43 8.77
CA ASN A 19 5.53 -24.05 7.66
C ASN A 19 6.10 -23.09 6.60
N PHE A 20 5.94 -21.77 6.76
CA PHE A 20 6.55 -20.81 5.85
C PHE A 20 7.85 -20.25 6.42
N LYS A 21 8.94 -20.52 5.76
CA LYS A 21 10.19 -19.78 5.93
C LYS A 21 9.86 -18.31 5.68
N ILE A 22 9.94 -17.47 6.71
CA ILE A 22 10.16 -16.05 6.54
C ILE A 22 11.37 -16.00 5.59
N ALA A 23 11.22 -15.37 4.43
CA ALA A 23 12.36 -15.05 3.60
C ALA A 23 13.32 -14.30 4.55
N ASN A 24 14.36 -15.00 4.98
CA ASN A 24 15.38 -14.43 5.83
C ASN A 24 15.88 -13.21 5.08
N ARG A 25 15.76 -12.04 5.70
CA ARG A 25 16.58 -10.88 5.35
C ARG A 25 18.02 -11.23 5.68
N GLU A 26 18.62 -12.08 4.86
CA GLU A 26 20.07 -12.32 4.86
C GLU A 26 20.67 -11.13 4.10
N GLY A 27 20.96 -10.08 4.82
CA GLY A 27 21.59 -8.88 4.32
C GLY A 27 20.92 -7.61 4.90
N ASN A 28 21.72 -6.69 5.36
CA ASN A 28 21.36 -5.36 5.86
C ASN A 28 20.91 -4.39 4.75
N GLU A 29 20.32 -4.90 3.65
CA GLU A 29 19.85 -4.06 2.56
C GLU A 29 18.49 -3.45 2.94
N THR A 30 18.45 -2.14 3.02
CA THR A 30 17.19 -1.39 3.13
C THR A 30 16.40 -1.60 1.85
N PRO A 31 15.11 -1.99 1.94
CA PRO A 31 14.25 -2.11 0.77
C PRO A 31 14.25 -0.84 -0.06
N ASN A 32 14.45 -0.99 -1.36
CA ASN A 32 14.34 0.09 -2.32
C ASN A 32 13.04 0.02 -3.14
N THR A 33 12.29 -1.07 -3.02
CA THR A 33 11.02 -1.29 -3.68
C THR A 33 9.89 -1.35 -2.65
N HIS A 34 8.91 -0.46 -2.76
CA HIS A 34 7.79 -0.34 -1.85
C HIS A 34 6.47 -0.53 -2.60
N ILE A 35 5.79 -1.62 -2.33
CA ILE A 35 4.54 -2.01 -2.97
C ILE A 35 3.39 -1.64 -2.03
N VAL A 36 2.47 -0.81 -2.50
CA VAL A 36 1.34 -0.28 -1.74
C VAL A 36 0.07 -0.91 -2.24
N VAL A 37 -0.61 -1.64 -1.37
CA VAL A 37 -1.87 -2.34 -1.68
C VAL A 37 -2.95 -1.88 -0.71
N GLY A 38 -4.17 -1.70 -1.17
CA GLY A 38 -5.28 -1.32 -0.29
C GLY A 38 -6.61 -1.35 -1.02
N HIS A 39 -7.68 -1.57 -0.26
CA HIS A 39 -9.03 -1.57 -0.80
C HIS A 39 -9.38 -0.25 -1.50
N TYR A 40 -10.36 -0.28 -2.40
CA TYR A 40 -10.88 0.93 -3.02
C TYR A 40 -11.26 1.99 -1.97
N GLY A 41 -10.80 3.22 -2.17
CA GLY A 41 -11.02 4.31 -1.22
C GLY A 41 -10.18 4.26 0.06
N SER A 42 -9.18 3.39 0.17
CA SER A 42 -8.21 3.41 1.27
C SER A 42 -7.23 4.59 1.18
N GLY A 43 -7.15 5.26 0.03
CA GLY A 43 -6.19 6.35 -0.24
C GLY A 43 -4.77 5.86 -0.56
N LYS A 44 -4.62 4.60 -1.02
CA LYS A 44 -3.32 4.00 -1.39
C LYS A 44 -2.56 4.84 -2.43
N THR A 45 -3.24 5.28 -3.49
CA THR A 45 -2.65 6.10 -4.57
C THR A 45 -2.16 7.45 -4.03
N GLU A 46 -2.96 8.12 -3.21
CA GLU A 46 -2.56 9.38 -2.58
C GLU A 46 -1.34 9.20 -1.68
N PHE A 47 -1.31 8.10 -0.90
CA PHE A 47 -0.14 7.75 -0.10
C PHE A 47 1.08 7.48 -0.99
N ALA A 48 0.95 6.65 -2.04
CA ALA A 48 2.05 6.30 -2.94
C ALA A 48 2.66 7.54 -3.61
N VAL A 49 1.84 8.48 -4.09
CA VAL A 49 2.29 9.76 -4.67
C VAL A 49 3.03 10.60 -3.63
N ASN A 50 2.47 10.78 -2.43
CA ASN A 50 3.12 11.54 -1.37
C ASN A 50 4.44 10.89 -0.93
N TYR A 51 4.49 9.56 -0.85
CA TYR A 51 5.69 8.81 -0.49
C TYR A 51 6.80 8.99 -1.53
N ALA A 52 6.47 8.86 -2.81
CA ALA A 52 7.39 9.10 -3.91
C ALA A 52 7.96 10.54 -3.88
N LEU A 53 7.10 11.54 -3.69
CA LEU A 53 7.50 12.95 -3.57
C LEU A 53 8.40 13.19 -2.35
N GLN A 54 8.11 12.55 -1.21
CA GLN A 54 8.95 12.67 -0.02
C GLN A 54 10.34 12.06 -0.24
N LYS A 55 10.41 10.86 -0.84
CA LYS A 55 11.69 10.22 -1.19
C LYS A 55 12.49 11.06 -2.18
N ARG A 56 11.85 11.66 -3.17
CA ARG A 56 12.52 12.56 -4.11
C ARG A 56 13.13 13.77 -3.43
N LYS A 57 12.45 14.36 -2.44
CA LYS A 57 12.97 15.48 -1.64
C LYS A 57 14.21 15.12 -0.82
N THR A 58 14.41 13.86 -0.46
CA THR A 58 15.63 13.40 0.23
C THR A 58 16.81 13.16 -0.72
N GLY A 59 16.65 13.46 -2.00
CA GLY A 59 17.70 13.32 -3.03
C GLY A 59 17.75 11.96 -3.71
N CYS A 60 16.83 11.03 -3.38
CA CYS A 60 16.77 9.74 -4.06
C CYS A 60 16.27 9.90 -5.50
N GLU A 61 16.77 9.07 -6.41
CA GLU A 61 16.07 8.80 -7.66
C GLU A 61 14.83 7.98 -7.37
N VAL A 62 13.68 8.33 -7.96
CA VAL A 62 12.39 7.73 -7.65
C VAL A 62 11.65 7.38 -8.93
N ALA A 63 11.08 6.18 -8.95
CA ALA A 63 10.11 5.78 -9.96
C ALA A 63 8.80 5.35 -9.29
N LEU A 64 7.68 5.64 -9.92
CA LEU A 64 6.33 5.31 -9.46
C LEU A 64 5.59 4.54 -10.55
N ALA A 65 5.19 3.30 -10.25
CA ALA A 65 4.39 2.46 -11.14
C ALA A 65 2.93 2.42 -10.68
N ASP A 66 2.00 2.69 -11.60
CA ASP A 66 0.55 2.55 -11.39
C ASP A 66 0.06 1.24 -12.01
N LEU A 67 -0.25 0.28 -11.16
CA LEU A 67 -0.81 -1.03 -11.50
C LEU A 67 -2.27 -1.20 -11.06
N ASP A 68 -2.94 -0.11 -10.65
CA ASP A 68 -4.38 -0.13 -10.37
C ASP A 68 -5.19 -0.05 -11.68
N ILE A 69 -5.37 -1.21 -12.31
CA ILE A 69 -6.01 -1.33 -13.63
C ILE A 69 -7.54 -1.09 -13.55
N VAL A 70 -8.13 -1.31 -12.39
CA VAL A 70 -9.61 -1.36 -12.22
C VAL A 70 -10.20 0.01 -11.90
N ASN A 71 -9.41 0.94 -11.36
CA ASN A 71 -9.90 2.24 -10.95
C ASN A 71 -9.66 3.33 -12.00
N PRO A 72 -10.67 3.68 -12.85
CA PRO A 72 -10.48 4.70 -13.88
C PRO A 72 -10.44 6.15 -13.34
N TYR A 73 -10.86 6.38 -12.08
CA TYR A 73 -11.12 7.72 -11.57
C TYR A 73 -9.95 8.37 -10.82
N PHE A 74 -9.00 7.58 -10.31
CA PHE A 74 -7.88 8.07 -9.50
C PHE A 74 -6.61 7.34 -9.92
N ARG A 75 -6.00 7.80 -11.00
CA ARG A 75 -4.77 7.20 -11.54
C ARG A 75 -3.60 8.15 -11.38
N VAL A 76 -2.45 7.62 -11.02
CA VAL A 76 -1.16 8.35 -11.03
C VAL A 76 -0.94 9.05 -12.37
N ARG A 77 -1.41 8.45 -13.46
CA ARG A 77 -1.33 9.02 -14.81
C ARG A 77 -1.96 10.43 -14.96
N GLN A 78 -2.97 10.78 -14.15
CA GLN A 78 -3.56 12.12 -14.20
C GLN A 78 -2.61 13.19 -13.66
N GLU A 79 -1.68 12.79 -12.80
CA GLU A 79 -0.68 13.64 -12.20
C GLU A 79 0.74 13.35 -12.77
N ALA A 80 0.84 12.55 -13.84
CA ALA A 80 2.13 12.12 -14.40
C ALA A 80 3.00 13.32 -14.76
N ASP A 81 2.46 14.30 -15.47
CA ASP A 81 3.19 15.51 -15.87
C ASP A 81 3.78 16.22 -14.64
N MET A 82 2.97 16.42 -13.61
CA MET A 82 3.41 17.05 -12.35
C MET A 82 4.50 16.23 -11.64
N LEU A 83 4.43 14.91 -11.68
CA LEU A 83 5.41 14.01 -11.06
C LEU A 83 6.71 13.99 -11.85
N GLU A 84 6.65 13.96 -13.17
CA GLU A 84 7.81 14.00 -14.05
C GLU A 84 8.55 15.34 -13.97
N GLU A 85 7.83 16.48 -13.93
CA GLU A 85 8.40 17.80 -13.66
C GLU A 85 9.17 17.85 -12.33
N ARG A 86 8.77 17.04 -11.37
CA ARG A 86 9.45 16.91 -10.06
C ARG A 86 10.53 15.83 -10.03
N GLY A 87 10.84 15.25 -11.21
CA GLY A 87 11.90 14.26 -11.38
C GLY A 87 11.55 12.86 -10.86
N ILE A 88 10.28 12.49 -10.86
CA ILE A 88 9.80 11.15 -10.60
C ILE A 88 9.47 10.49 -11.92
N HIS A 89 10.10 9.35 -12.22
CA HIS A 89 9.79 8.58 -13.42
C HIS A 89 8.46 7.83 -13.21
N VAL A 90 7.46 8.10 -14.07
CA VAL A 90 6.13 7.49 -13.95
C VAL A 90 5.96 6.38 -14.97
N VAL A 91 5.66 5.17 -14.49
CA VAL A 91 5.29 4.01 -15.32
C VAL A 91 3.82 3.71 -15.14
N SER A 92 3.07 3.89 -16.22
CA SER A 92 1.63 3.61 -16.21
C SER A 92 1.18 3.03 -17.54
N SER A 93 0.09 2.21 -17.53
CA SER A 93 -0.51 1.71 -18.77
C SER A 93 -1.04 2.86 -19.63
N SER A 94 -0.59 2.98 -20.86
CA SER A 94 -1.00 4.04 -21.80
C SER A 94 -2.36 3.80 -22.44
N LEU A 95 -2.88 2.58 -22.46
CA LEU A 95 -4.03 2.16 -23.27
C LEU A 95 -5.38 2.04 -22.52
N GLY A 96 -5.56 2.72 -21.39
CA GLY A 96 -6.89 2.83 -20.77
C GLY A 96 -7.55 1.48 -20.47
N ASN A 97 -8.55 1.08 -21.26
CA ASN A 97 -9.32 -0.17 -21.04
C ASN A 97 -8.74 -1.41 -21.73
N ASP A 98 -7.70 -1.28 -22.55
CA ASP A 98 -7.14 -2.38 -23.34
C ASP A 98 -5.77 -2.87 -22.80
N TRP A 99 -5.69 -2.93 -21.48
CA TRP A 99 -4.51 -3.41 -20.71
C TRP A 99 -3.94 -4.75 -21.21
N ARG A 100 -4.75 -5.56 -21.92
CA ARG A 100 -4.32 -6.87 -22.46
C ARG A 100 -3.30 -6.72 -23.59
N GLN A 101 -3.31 -5.61 -24.32
CA GLN A 101 -2.38 -5.35 -25.41
C GLN A 101 -1.07 -4.74 -24.92
N ASP A 102 -1.11 -3.98 -23.82
CA ASP A 102 0.07 -3.33 -23.20
C ASP A 102 0.89 -4.25 -22.28
N LEU A 103 0.33 -5.36 -21.84
CA LEU A 103 0.96 -6.26 -20.87
C LEU A 103 2.40 -6.68 -21.21
N PRO A 104 2.80 -6.95 -22.48
CA PRO A 104 4.18 -7.31 -22.78
C PRO A 104 5.18 -6.15 -22.61
N ALA A 105 4.81 -4.92 -23.02
CA ALA A 105 5.69 -3.74 -22.90
C ALA A 105 5.79 -3.29 -21.43
N LEU A 106 4.65 -3.20 -20.72
CA LEU A 106 4.61 -2.95 -19.29
C LEU A 106 5.39 -4.02 -18.51
N SER A 107 5.34 -5.29 -18.93
CA SER A 107 6.07 -6.36 -18.26
C SER A 107 7.58 -6.19 -18.33
N GLY A 108 8.12 -5.67 -19.44
CA GLY A 108 9.54 -5.41 -19.58
C GLY A 108 10.00 -4.25 -18.69
N GLU A 109 9.25 -3.16 -18.68
CA GLU A 109 9.56 -1.97 -17.88
C GLU A 109 9.38 -2.25 -16.37
N LEU A 110 8.32 -2.96 -15.97
CA LEU A 110 8.11 -3.38 -14.59
C LEU A 110 9.13 -4.40 -14.10
N GLN A 111 9.63 -5.29 -14.95
CA GLN A 111 10.73 -6.15 -14.57
C GLN A 111 11.97 -5.35 -14.20
N SER A 112 12.25 -4.26 -14.91
CA SER A 112 13.36 -3.36 -14.57
C SER A 112 13.18 -2.72 -13.19
N PHE A 113 11.94 -2.43 -12.77
CA PHE A 113 11.62 -1.92 -11.44
C PHE A 113 12.13 -2.81 -10.31
N PHE A 114 12.07 -4.13 -10.50
CA PHE A 114 12.46 -5.09 -9.47
C PHE A 114 13.94 -5.50 -9.55
N VAL A 115 14.62 -5.17 -10.66
CA VAL A 115 16.02 -5.58 -10.90
C VAL A 115 16.98 -4.41 -10.71
N GLU A 116 16.59 -3.19 -11.03
CA GLU A 116 17.45 -2.02 -10.94
C GLU A 116 17.70 -1.60 -9.49
N SER A 117 18.98 -1.54 -9.12
CA SER A 117 19.44 -1.00 -7.85
C SER A 117 19.75 0.50 -7.97
N GLY A 118 19.66 1.24 -6.88
CA GLY A 118 20.09 2.64 -6.80
C GLY A 118 18.97 3.68 -6.87
N ARG A 119 17.72 3.27 -7.17
CA ARG A 119 16.55 4.15 -7.08
C ARG A 119 15.50 3.58 -6.13
N VAL A 120 14.63 4.41 -5.63
CA VAL A 120 13.44 4.03 -4.85
C VAL A 120 12.30 3.77 -5.83
N ASN A 121 11.76 2.56 -5.79
CA ASN A 121 10.62 2.14 -6.59
C ASN A 121 9.37 2.11 -5.73
N VAL A 122 8.32 2.81 -6.16
CA VAL A 122 7.00 2.80 -5.52
C VAL A 122 6.01 2.18 -6.48
N VAL A 123 5.24 1.20 -6.02
CA VAL A 123 4.28 0.47 -6.86
C VAL A 123 2.90 0.59 -6.24
N ASP A 124 1.98 1.29 -6.89
CA ASP A 124 0.57 1.38 -6.48
C ASP A 124 -0.24 0.25 -7.12
N VAL A 125 -0.84 -0.61 -6.31
CA VAL A 125 -1.55 -1.81 -6.78
C VAL A 125 -2.98 -1.81 -6.27
N GLY A 126 -3.93 -2.15 -7.14
CA GLY A 126 -5.32 -2.36 -6.75
C GLY A 126 -5.46 -3.45 -5.68
N GLY A 127 -6.36 -3.23 -4.73
CA GLY A 127 -6.62 -4.18 -3.64
C GLY A 127 -7.69 -5.22 -3.94
N ASP A 128 -8.00 -5.45 -5.18
CA ASP A 128 -8.97 -6.44 -5.63
C ASP A 128 -8.30 -7.72 -6.16
N ALA A 129 -9.11 -8.67 -6.61
CA ALA A 129 -8.61 -9.92 -7.20
C ALA A 129 -7.76 -9.67 -8.47
N VAL A 130 -7.91 -8.54 -9.15
CA VAL A 130 -7.12 -8.21 -10.34
C VAL A 130 -5.72 -7.75 -9.90
N GLY A 131 -5.64 -6.83 -8.94
CA GLY A 131 -4.37 -6.38 -8.37
C GLY A 131 -3.56 -7.52 -7.75
N ALA A 132 -4.22 -8.42 -7.01
CA ALA A 132 -3.55 -9.61 -6.47
C ALA A 132 -2.98 -10.52 -7.57
N ARG A 133 -3.68 -10.68 -8.71
CA ARG A 133 -3.15 -11.42 -9.87
C ARG A 133 -1.98 -10.71 -10.56
N VAL A 134 -2.00 -9.37 -10.60
CA VAL A 134 -0.85 -8.60 -11.10
C VAL A 134 0.37 -8.86 -10.23
N LEU A 135 0.23 -8.80 -8.90
CA LEU A 135 1.32 -9.15 -7.98
C LEU A 135 1.82 -10.58 -8.18
N ALA A 136 0.90 -11.56 -8.33
CA ALA A 136 1.26 -12.95 -8.58
C ALA A 136 2.11 -13.12 -9.85
N ARG A 137 1.82 -12.35 -10.90
CA ARG A 137 2.59 -12.39 -12.16
C ARG A 137 4.04 -11.94 -11.98
N PHE A 138 4.30 -11.00 -11.09
CA PHE A 138 5.64 -10.49 -10.78
C PHE A 138 6.24 -11.09 -9.51
N GLY A 139 5.60 -12.12 -8.95
CA GLY A 139 5.98 -12.69 -7.65
C GLY A 139 7.44 -13.11 -7.55
N ASP A 140 7.99 -13.78 -8.58
CA ASP A 140 9.39 -14.20 -8.62
C ASP A 140 10.35 -12.99 -8.64
N ALA A 141 10.03 -11.96 -9.43
CA ALA A 141 10.85 -10.74 -9.50
C ALA A 141 10.81 -9.97 -8.18
N ILE A 142 9.63 -9.87 -7.56
CA ILE A 142 9.43 -9.23 -6.25
C ILE A 142 10.19 -10.02 -5.17
N ALA A 143 10.07 -11.35 -5.15
CA ALA A 143 10.77 -12.18 -4.18
C ALA A 143 12.30 -12.14 -4.35
N GLY A 144 12.79 -11.82 -5.55
CA GLY A 144 14.21 -11.68 -5.87
C GLY A 144 14.83 -10.34 -5.46
N CYS A 145 14.06 -9.36 -5.02
CA CYS A 145 14.54 -8.04 -4.61
C CYS A 145 14.21 -7.73 -3.13
N ALA A 146 14.99 -6.83 -2.53
CA ALA A 146 14.66 -6.28 -1.22
C ALA A 146 13.43 -5.36 -1.35
N HIS A 147 12.28 -5.81 -0.86
CA HIS A 147 11.01 -5.12 -1.00
C HIS A 147 10.24 -4.99 0.31
N ASP A 148 9.39 -3.99 0.35
CA ASP A 148 8.28 -3.89 1.29
C ASP A 148 6.96 -4.09 0.55
N LEU A 149 6.04 -4.82 1.16
CA LEU A 149 4.65 -4.93 0.74
C LEU A 149 3.77 -4.41 1.86
N TRP A 150 3.12 -3.25 1.66
CA TRP A 150 2.35 -2.57 2.66
C TRP A 150 0.86 -2.59 2.38
N LEU A 151 0.08 -2.93 3.42
CA LEU A 151 -1.37 -2.84 3.40
C LEU A 151 -1.82 -1.46 3.87
N VAL A 152 -2.55 -0.73 3.03
CA VAL A 152 -3.19 0.54 3.41
C VAL A 152 -4.59 0.27 3.93
N VAL A 153 -4.83 0.64 5.19
CA VAL A 153 -6.10 0.48 5.89
C VAL A 153 -6.77 1.83 6.11
N ASN A 154 -8.03 1.93 5.72
CA ASN A 154 -8.92 3.03 6.10
C ASN A 154 -10.10 2.46 6.88
N ALA A 155 -10.14 2.68 8.21
CA ALA A 155 -11.20 2.17 9.08
C ALA A 155 -12.58 2.84 8.84
N ASN A 156 -12.66 3.83 7.95
CA ASN A 156 -13.93 4.41 7.46
C ASN A 156 -14.49 3.66 6.24
N ARG A 157 -13.83 2.56 5.80
CA ARG A 157 -14.32 1.69 4.73
C ARG A 157 -14.83 0.39 5.29
N TYR A 158 -15.99 -0.04 4.82
CA TYR A 158 -16.67 -1.25 5.32
C TYR A 158 -15.77 -2.48 5.32
N GLU A 159 -14.97 -2.66 4.28
CA GLU A 159 -14.10 -3.83 4.09
C GLU A 159 -12.90 -3.86 5.05
N THR A 160 -12.57 -2.72 5.66
CA THR A 160 -11.41 -2.58 6.56
C THR A 160 -11.75 -1.84 7.86
N GLN A 161 -13.05 -1.71 8.20
CA GLN A 161 -13.49 -0.97 9.40
C GLN A 161 -13.14 -1.68 10.72
N THR A 162 -12.84 -2.97 10.68
CA THR A 162 -12.39 -3.75 11.83
C THR A 162 -11.08 -4.45 11.53
N ALA A 163 -10.29 -4.73 12.57
CA ALA A 163 -9.03 -5.45 12.44
C ALA A 163 -9.19 -6.83 11.77
N ARG A 164 -10.28 -7.54 12.06
CA ARG A 164 -10.57 -8.84 11.45
C ARG A 164 -10.86 -8.73 9.96
N GLN A 165 -11.60 -7.72 9.54
CA GLN A 165 -11.85 -7.46 8.12
C GLN A 165 -10.57 -7.10 7.39
N ALA A 166 -9.75 -6.19 7.95
CA ALA A 166 -8.46 -5.84 7.39
C ALA A 166 -7.52 -7.05 7.26
N ALA A 167 -7.48 -7.92 8.29
CA ALA A 167 -6.68 -9.14 8.27
C ALA A 167 -7.21 -10.18 7.26
N ALA A 168 -8.53 -10.32 7.12
CA ALA A 168 -9.14 -11.21 6.13
C ALA A 168 -8.84 -10.74 4.70
N PHE A 169 -8.98 -9.43 4.45
CA PHE A 169 -8.63 -8.80 3.19
C PHE A 169 -7.15 -9.04 2.82
N ALA A 170 -6.24 -8.84 3.78
CA ALA A 170 -4.82 -9.13 3.58
C ALA A 170 -4.57 -10.61 3.26
N ALA A 171 -5.26 -11.52 3.95
CA ALA A 171 -5.12 -12.96 3.72
C ALA A 171 -5.56 -13.38 2.31
N ASP A 172 -6.64 -12.81 1.80
CA ASP A 172 -7.13 -13.11 0.44
C ASP A 172 -6.10 -12.66 -0.62
N ILE A 173 -5.46 -11.50 -0.43
CA ILE A 173 -4.38 -11.04 -1.32
C ILE A 173 -3.17 -11.96 -1.22
N MET A 174 -2.68 -12.24 -0.01
CA MET A 174 -1.52 -13.12 0.21
C MET A 174 -1.71 -14.52 -0.36
N ASN A 175 -2.92 -15.06 -0.25
CA ASN A 175 -3.25 -16.38 -0.82
C ASN A 175 -3.25 -16.38 -2.36
N THR A 176 -3.54 -15.23 -2.98
CA THR A 176 -3.60 -15.10 -4.44
C THR A 176 -2.21 -14.87 -5.04
N CYS A 177 -1.36 -14.05 -4.39
CA CYS A 177 -0.07 -13.65 -4.95
C CYS A 177 1.14 -14.39 -4.35
N ASP A 178 0.93 -15.20 -3.32
CA ASP A 178 2.00 -15.90 -2.55
C ASP A 178 3.08 -14.97 -1.96
N LEU A 179 2.76 -13.70 -1.80
CA LEU A 179 3.61 -12.71 -1.14
C LEU A 179 3.11 -12.42 0.28
N ARG A 180 3.98 -11.86 1.13
CA ARG A 180 3.65 -11.52 2.52
C ARG A 180 3.71 -10.02 2.73
N PHE A 181 2.69 -9.49 3.41
CA PHE A 181 2.77 -8.11 3.88
C PHE A 181 3.91 -7.96 4.89
N THR A 182 4.68 -6.90 4.75
CA THR A 182 5.79 -6.53 5.65
C THR A 182 5.38 -5.44 6.64
N GLY A 183 4.24 -4.79 6.40
CA GLY A 183 3.72 -3.75 7.28
C GLY A 183 2.32 -3.28 6.91
N VAL A 184 1.73 -2.50 7.80
CA VAL A 184 0.42 -1.86 7.62
C VAL A 184 0.59 -0.35 7.71
N ILE A 185 -0.16 0.37 6.91
CA ILE A 185 -0.28 1.83 6.93
C ILE A 185 -1.69 2.19 7.41
N ASN A 186 -1.78 2.93 8.51
CA ASN A 186 -3.03 3.54 8.91
C ASN A 186 -3.28 4.79 8.07
N ASN A 187 -4.23 4.73 7.18
CA ASN A 187 -4.69 5.87 6.38
C ASN A 187 -6.20 6.05 6.56
N THR A 188 -6.64 6.08 7.83
CA THR A 188 -8.04 6.33 8.17
C THR A 188 -8.35 7.79 8.02
N HIS A 189 -9.22 8.11 7.05
CA HIS A 189 -9.51 9.48 6.65
C HIS A 189 -10.94 9.66 6.13
N MET A 190 -11.43 10.90 6.20
CA MET A 190 -12.60 11.43 5.53
C MET A 190 -12.20 12.57 4.57
N LEU A 191 -11.04 12.44 3.93
CA LEU A 191 -10.44 13.47 3.07
C LEU A 191 -10.19 14.77 3.84
N ARG A 192 -10.81 15.89 3.39
CA ARG A 192 -10.66 17.20 4.04
C ARG A 192 -11.38 17.29 5.38
N GLU A 193 -12.39 16.43 5.59
CA GLU A 193 -13.18 16.35 6.82
C GLU A 193 -12.56 15.38 7.86
N THR A 194 -11.33 14.94 7.64
CA THR A 194 -10.64 14.07 8.58
C THR A 194 -10.40 14.77 9.90
N GLU A 195 -10.83 14.16 10.99
CA GLU A 195 -10.65 14.63 12.36
C GLU A 195 -9.71 13.71 13.15
N MET A 196 -9.22 14.19 14.30
CA MET A 196 -8.36 13.40 15.19
C MET A 196 -9.01 12.09 15.64
N GLU A 197 -10.34 12.09 15.81
CA GLU A 197 -11.08 10.90 16.19
C GLU A 197 -10.98 9.79 15.14
N ASP A 198 -10.99 10.14 13.85
CA ASP A 198 -10.78 9.19 12.75
C ASP A 198 -9.41 8.54 12.86
N ILE A 199 -8.35 9.35 13.06
CA ILE A 199 -6.97 8.86 13.16
C ILE A 199 -6.83 7.96 14.39
N LEU A 200 -7.36 8.34 15.54
CA LEU A 200 -7.28 7.54 16.78
C LEU A 200 -8.10 6.23 16.67
N ARG A 201 -9.28 6.28 16.04
CA ARG A 201 -10.07 5.09 15.76
C ARG A 201 -9.32 4.15 14.83
N GLY A 202 -8.79 4.67 13.72
CA GLY A 202 -7.98 3.92 12.78
C GLY A 202 -6.74 3.32 13.45
N SER A 203 -6.10 4.06 14.35
CA SER A 203 -4.93 3.58 15.10
C SER A 203 -5.25 2.32 15.92
N ARG A 204 -6.40 2.29 16.62
CA ARG A 204 -6.83 1.09 17.37
C ARG A 204 -7.08 -0.10 16.44
N VAL A 205 -7.79 0.11 15.33
CA VAL A 205 -8.08 -0.94 14.34
C VAL A 205 -6.78 -1.49 13.74
N VAL A 206 -5.86 -0.60 13.37
CA VAL A 206 -4.59 -1.01 12.75
C VAL A 206 -3.67 -1.72 13.75
N GLN A 207 -3.58 -1.28 15.01
CA GLN A 207 -2.78 -1.98 16.03
C GLN A 207 -3.25 -3.43 16.21
N GLU A 208 -4.57 -3.65 16.27
CA GLU A 208 -5.12 -5.01 16.35
C GLU A 208 -4.88 -5.79 15.05
N ALA A 209 -5.04 -5.17 13.87
CA ALA A 209 -4.76 -5.81 12.58
C ALA A 209 -3.28 -6.21 12.45
N CYS A 210 -2.35 -5.35 12.86
CA CYS A 210 -0.92 -5.64 12.91
C CYS A 210 -0.62 -6.86 13.78
N SER A 211 -1.28 -6.95 14.94
CA SER A 211 -1.14 -8.11 15.83
C SER A 211 -1.65 -9.39 15.19
N LEU A 212 -2.78 -9.34 14.46
CA LEU A 212 -3.33 -10.49 13.74
C LEU A 212 -2.45 -10.95 12.59
N LEU A 213 -1.86 -10.00 11.85
CA LEU A 213 -0.99 -10.25 10.70
C LEU A 213 0.46 -10.53 11.09
N ASN A 214 0.85 -10.23 12.34
CA ASN A 214 2.22 -10.29 12.84
C ASN A 214 3.19 -9.42 12.06
N VAL A 215 2.79 -8.18 11.77
CA VAL A 215 3.59 -7.17 11.08
C VAL A 215 3.48 -5.82 11.81
N PRO A 216 4.45 -4.90 11.66
CA PRO A 216 4.38 -3.57 12.26
C PRO A 216 3.37 -2.66 11.56
N CYS A 217 2.85 -1.66 12.28
CA CYS A 217 2.36 -0.45 11.65
C CYS A 217 3.57 0.40 11.24
N VAL A 218 3.73 0.66 9.94
CA VAL A 218 4.87 1.42 9.42
C VAL A 218 4.60 2.92 9.53
N TYR A 219 3.45 3.35 9.02
CA TYR A 219 3.04 4.75 9.02
C TYR A 219 1.61 4.92 9.53
N THR A 220 1.38 6.04 10.21
CA THR A 220 0.05 6.64 10.34
C THR A 220 0.02 7.94 9.56
N VAL A 221 -0.82 7.95 8.54
CA VAL A 221 -1.02 9.10 7.66
C VAL A 221 -1.86 10.15 8.38
N CYS A 222 -1.45 11.40 8.30
CA CYS A 222 -2.18 12.52 8.86
C CYS A 222 -2.21 13.70 7.88
N PRO A 223 -3.34 14.40 7.73
CA PRO A 223 -3.39 15.67 7.05
C PRO A 223 -2.48 16.70 7.72
N GLU A 224 -1.90 17.62 6.94
CA GLU A 224 -0.97 18.62 7.50
C GLU A 224 -1.55 19.42 8.66
N HIS A 225 -2.84 19.76 8.62
CA HIS A 225 -3.51 20.53 9.70
C HIS A 225 -3.67 19.75 11.02
N LEU A 226 -3.58 18.40 10.97
CA LEU A 226 -3.63 17.54 12.16
C LEU A 226 -2.26 17.07 12.64
N LEU A 227 -1.18 17.52 12.03
CA LEU A 227 0.17 17.04 12.34
C LEU A 227 0.56 17.31 13.81
N GLU A 228 0.32 18.53 14.31
CA GLU A 228 0.63 18.85 15.71
C GLU A 228 -0.27 18.09 16.70
N PRO A 229 -1.61 18.04 16.54
CA PRO A 229 -2.46 17.16 17.35
C PRO A 229 -2.02 15.70 17.34
N CYS A 230 -1.58 15.17 16.18
CA CYS A 230 -1.05 13.80 16.10
C CYS A 230 0.28 13.64 16.88
N ARG A 231 1.14 14.65 16.88
CA ARG A 231 2.38 14.62 17.68
C ARG A 231 2.09 14.61 19.17
N GLU A 232 1.14 15.40 19.62
CA GLU A 232 0.69 15.42 21.02
C GLU A 232 0.08 14.08 21.45
N ALA A 233 -0.68 13.44 20.57
CA ALA A 233 -1.30 12.14 20.81
C ALA A 233 -0.38 10.94 20.47
N ARG A 234 0.92 11.14 20.30
CA ARG A 234 1.90 10.16 19.79
C ARG A 234 1.86 8.81 20.53
N GLY A 235 1.56 8.80 21.83
CA GLY A 235 1.45 7.58 22.62
C GLY A 235 0.29 6.64 22.22
N HIS A 236 -0.68 7.15 21.45
CA HIS A 236 -1.86 6.41 20.99
C HIS A 236 -1.85 6.13 19.48
N ILE A 237 -0.83 6.59 18.77
CA ILE A 237 -0.72 6.49 17.32
C ILE A 237 0.46 5.58 16.96
N PRO A 238 0.24 4.42 16.31
CA PRO A 238 1.29 3.51 15.90
C PRO A 238 2.03 4.00 14.66
N GLY A 239 3.21 3.45 14.43
CA GLY A 239 4.02 3.73 13.24
C GLY A 239 4.60 5.14 13.23
N GLU A 240 5.27 5.55 12.17
CA GLU A 240 5.77 6.91 11.97
C GLU A 240 4.64 7.81 11.46
N LEU A 241 4.59 9.07 11.92
CA LEU A 241 3.64 10.04 11.39
C LEU A 241 4.04 10.45 9.97
N PHE A 242 3.12 10.28 9.04
CA PHE A 242 3.32 10.62 7.64
C PHE A 242 2.37 11.74 7.22
N PRO A 243 2.86 12.98 7.14
CA PRO A 243 2.02 14.09 6.67
C PRO A 243 1.70 13.96 5.20
N ILE A 244 0.43 14.21 4.82
CA ILE A 244 -0.06 14.03 3.47
C ILE A 244 -0.72 15.28 2.93
N LYS A 245 -0.51 15.53 1.63
CA LYS A 245 -1.25 16.51 0.82
C LYS A 245 -2.13 15.78 -0.17
N LEU A 246 -3.29 16.36 -0.49
CA LEU A 246 -4.19 15.81 -1.49
C LEU A 246 -3.76 16.29 -2.89
N TYR A 247 -3.21 15.39 -3.69
CA TYR A 247 -2.82 15.61 -5.09
C TYR A 247 -3.84 15.05 -6.07
N MET A 248 -4.42 13.89 -5.74
CA MET A 248 -5.29 13.14 -6.63
C MET A 248 -6.74 13.67 -6.68
N ARG A 249 -7.02 14.77 -5.98
CA ARG A 249 -8.34 15.39 -5.97
C ARG A 249 -8.25 16.87 -6.26
N PRO A 250 -9.00 17.35 -7.27
CA PRO A 250 -9.11 18.78 -7.57
C PRO A 250 -9.56 19.59 -6.34
N SER A 251 -9.09 20.83 -6.24
CA SER A 251 -9.37 21.72 -5.10
C SER A 251 -10.87 22.09 -4.94
N TYR A 252 -11.69 21.81 -5.95
CA TYR A 252 -13.13 22.13 -6.02
C TYR A 252 -14.07 20.94 -5.72
N LEU A 253 -13.51 19.77 -5.35
CA LEU A 253 -14.28 18.60 -4.87
C LEU A 253 -14.02 18.43 -3.33
#